data_57cd0a16427cebfd5f9938d7ed1ba597
#
_entry.id   57cd0a16427cebfd5f9938d7ed1ba597
#
_cell.length_a   1.000
_cell.length_b   1.000
_cell.length_c   1.000
_cell.angle_alpha   90.00
_cell.angle_beta   90.00
_cell.angle_gamma   90.00
#
_symmetry.space_group_name_H-M   'P 1'
#
loop_
_entity.id
_entity.type
_entity.pdbx_description
1 polymer ?
#
loop_
_entity_poly.entity_id
_entity_poly.type
_entity_poly.pdbx_seq_one_letter_code
_entity_poly.pdbx_strand_id
1 'polypeptide(L)'
;ALYTELFDQRVDVEGTLLKPNMVLSGYEASDRAGVDEVAAATVHTLTKHVPAAVPGIVFLSGGQSDEDATAHLNAMNARGPHPWQLSFSYGRALQAPALKAWEGKPENVEAGQRAYYHRAKMNSAARSGLYAPEMEREAVAV
;
A
#
# COMPACT_ATOMS: atom_id res chain seq x y z
N ALA A 1 17.29 10.10 12.04
CA ALA A 1 16.60 11.33 12.46
C ALA A 1 15.25 11.02 13.13
N LEU A 2 14.20 10.50 12.41
CA LEU A 2 12.86 10.35 12.99
C LEU A 2 12.86 9.56 14.32
N TYR A 3 13.32 8.32 14.30
CA TYR A 3 13.27 7.46 15.50
C TYR A 3 14.23 7.88 16.60
N THR A 4 15.32 8.56 16.27
CA THR A 4 16.21 9.21 17.25
C THR A 4 15.43 10.29 18.00
N GLU A 5 14.71 11.15 17.27
CA GLU A 5 13.90 12.22 17.85
C GLU A 5 12.74 11.66 18.69
N LEU A 6 12.03 10.65 18.17
CA LEU A 6 10.96 10.00 18.94
C LEU A 6 11.47 9.38 20.26
N PHE A 7 12.67 8.79 20.23
CA PHE A 7 13.32 8.25 21.41
C PHE A 7 13.68 9.36 22.40
N ASP A 8 14.29 10.44 21.93
CA ASP A 8 14.71 11.59 22.77
C ASP A 8 13.48 12.26 23.41
N GLN A 9 12.35 12.28 22.69
CA GLN A 9 11.06 12.79 23.18
C GLN A 9 10.27 11.77 24.05
N ARG A 10 10.83 10.58 24.29
CA ARG A 10 10.21 9.50 25.07
C ARG A 10 8.87 9.04 24.52
N VAL A 11 8.72 9.04 23.20
CA VAL A 11 7.53 8.52 22.54
C VAL A 11 7.57 6.98 22.55
N ASP A 12 6.48 6.38 23.01
CA ASP A 12 6.30 4.93 22.95
C ASP A 12 6.01 4.50 21.50
N VAL A 13 7.01 3.91 20.84
CA VAL A 13 6.92 3.51 19.44
C VAL A 13 6.02 2.30 19.21
N GLU A 14 5.74 1.49 20.25
CA GLU A 14 4.80 0.37 20.20
C GLU A 14 3.35 0.86 20.01
N GLY A 15 3.06 2.10 20.38
CA GLY A 15 1.77 2.78 20.17
C GLY A 15 1.66 3.52 18.83
N THR A 16 2.63 3.38 17.91
CA THR A 16 2.67 4.15 16.65
C THR A 16 2.51 3.28 15.41
N LEU A 17 2.13 3.91 14.29
CA LEU A 17 2.22 3.34 12.96
C LEU A 17 3.08 4.25 12.08
N LEU A 18 3.95 3.65 11.26
CA LEU A 18 4.67 4.39 10.24
C LEU A 18 3.86 4.42 8.93
N LYS A 19 3.69 5.61 8.35
CA LYS A 19 3.04 5.77 7.04
C LYS A 19 4.04 6.34 6.01
N PRO A 20 4.89 5.52 5.39
CA PRO A 20 5.85 5.95 4.39
C PRO A 20 5.32 5.78 2.97
N ASN A 21 6.06 6.35 2.00
CA ASN A 21 5.99 5.89 0.62
C ASN A 21 6.85 4.62 0.44
N MET A 22 6.65 3.93 -0.67
CA MET A 22 7.55 2.87 -1.12
C MET A 22 8.78 3.49 -1.81
N VAL A 23 9.86 2.72 -1.95
CA VAL A 23 11.06 3.13 -2.68
C VAL A 23 10.80 2.94 -4.16
N LEU A 24 10.38 4.02 -4.82
CA LEU A 24 10.01 4.06 -6.22
C LEU A 24 11.09 4.76 -7.05
N SER A 25 11.17 4.44 -8.34
CA SER A 25 11.91 5.25 -9.30
C SER A 25 11.40 6.69 -9.35
N GLY A 26 12.27 7.66 -9.58
CA GLY A 26 11.88 9.06 -9.76
C GLY A 26 10.86 9.24 -10.88
N TYR A 27 10.06 10.29 -10.82
CA TYR A 27 9.00 10.53 -11.81
C TYR A 27 9.52 10.65 -13.25
N GLU A 28 10.74 11.18 -13.41
CA GLU A 28 11.37 11.40 -14.72
C GLU A 28 12.35 10.29 -15.11
N ALA A 29 12.41 9.20 -14.34
CA ALA A 29 13.26 8.07 -14.68
C ALA A 29 12.74 7.42 -15.97
N SER A 30 13.64 7.28 -16.94
CA SER A 30 13.34 6.62 -18.23
C SER A 30 13.21 5.11 -18.09
N ASP A 31 13.91 4.54 -17.11
CA ASP A 31 13.84 3.12 -16.73
C ASP A 31 13.25 3.03 -15.32
N ARG A 32 12.07 2.47 -15.21
CA ARG A 32 11.35 2.35 -13.95
C ARG A 32 11.52 0.94 -13.38
N ALA A 33 11.86 0.89 -12.11
CA ALA A 33 11.98 -0.36 -11.36
C ALA A 33 10.68 -1.18 -11.42
N GLY A 34 10.83 -2.48 -11.62
CA GLY A 34 9.71 -3.42 -11.59
C GLY A 34 9.24 -3.73 -10.16
N VAL A 35 8.12 -4.47 -10.06
CA VAL A 35 7.46 -4.77 -8.79
C VAL A 35 8.40 -5.40 -7.77
N ASP A 36 9.18 -6.39 -8.18
CA ASP A 36 10.11 -7.09 -7.30
C ASP A 36 11.24 -6.21 -6.78
N GLU A 37 11.75 -5.32 -7.61
CA GLU A 37 12.81 -4.39 -7.26
C GLU A 37 12.31 -3.34 -6.27
N VAL A 38 11.13 -2.75 -6.51
CA VAL A 38 10.48 -1.81 -5.59
C VAL A 38 10.22 -2.48 -4.23
N ALA A 39 9.70 -3.70 -4.23
CA ALA A 39 9.44 -4.45 -3.01
C ALA A 39 10.73 -4.73 -2.23
N ALA A 40 11.77 -5.20 -2.92
CA ALA A 40 13.07 -5.50 -2.29
C ALA A 40 13.72 -4.24 -1.72
N ALA A 41 13.78 -3.15 -2.48
CA ALA A 41 14.37 -1.89 -2.04
C ALA A 41 13.61 -1.28 -0.85
N THR A 42 12.27 -1.37 -0.88
CA THR A 42 11.42 -0.88 0.21
C THR A 42 11.66 -1.67 1.49
N VAL A 43 11.57 -3.00 1.44
CA VAL A 43 11.81 -3.85 2.62
C VAL A 43 13.23 -3.66 3.16
N HIS A 44 14.23 -3.61 2.28
CA HIS A 44 15.62 -3.37 2.69
C HIS A 44 15.79 -2.03 3.44
N THR A 45 15.18 -0.96 2.94
CA THR A 45 15.22 0.36 3.57
C THR A 45 14.52 0.33 4.95
N LEU A 46 13.35 -0.27 5.03
CA LEU A 46 12.61 -0.38 6.29
C LEU A 46 13.38 -1.20 7.32
N THR A 47 13.98 -2.32 6.92
CA THR A 47 14.77 -3.19 7.82
C THR A 47 15.96 -2.46 8.44
N LYS A 48 16.55 -1.52 7.70
CA LYS A 48 17.69 -0.73 8.20
C LYS A 48 17.29 0.41 9.13
N HIS A 49 16.06 0.92 9.02
CA HIS A 49 15.73 2.22 9.61
C HIS A 49 14.52 2.21 10.54
N VAL A 50 13.69 1.18 10.52
CA VAL A 50 12.46 1.11 11.33
C VAL A 50 12.67 0.12 12.48
N PRO A 51 12.52 0.54 13.74
CA PRO A 51 12.60 -0.37 14.88
C PRO A 51 11.57 -1.50 14.79
N ALA A 52 11.98 -2.71 15.19
CA ALA A 52 11.08 -3.86 15.23
C ALA A 52 9.92 -3.69 16.24
N ALA A 53 10.06 -2.77 17.19
CA ALA A 53 9.02 -2.43 18.17
C ALA A 53 7.82 -1.68 17.55
N VAL A 54 7.96 -1.09 16.37
CA VAL A 54 6.84 -0.48 15.64
C VAL A 54 5.91 -1.60 15.17
N PRO A 55 4.61 -1.63 15.55
CA PRO A 55 3.76 -2.78 15.26
C PRO A 55 3.34 -2.88 13.79
N GLY A 56 3.29 -1.76 13.06
CA GLY A 56 2.84 -1.78 11.69
C GLY A 56 3.30 -0.61 10.82
N ILE A 57 3.37 -0.90 9.53
CA ILE A 57 3.72 0.05 8.48
C ILE A 57 2.58 0.07 7.46
N VAL A 58 1.99 1.24 7.26
CA VAL A 58 0.84 1.43 6.37
C VAL A 58 1.24 2.38 5.24
N PHE A 59 1.39 1.85 4.05
CA PHE A 59 1.91 2.63 2.92
C PHE A 59 0.92 3.64 2.37
N LEU A 60 1.42 4.77 1.88
CA LEU A 60 0.71 5.63 0.96
C LEU A 60 0.93 5.14 -0.50
N SER A 61 0.10 5.57 -1.44
CA SER A 61 0.15 5.13 -2.86
C SER A 61 0.69 6.19 -3.82
N GLY A 62 1.34 7.25 -3.32
CA GLY A 62 1.84 8.34 -4.15
C GLY A 62 2.83 7.88 -5.21
N GLY A 63 2.63 8.33 -6.47
CA GLY A 63 3.51 8.00 -7.59
C GLY A 63 3.27 6.63 -8.23
N GLN A 64 2.19 5.93 -7.86
CA GLN A 64 1.84 4.60 -8.34
C GLN A 64 0.42 4.59 -8.92
N SER A 65 0.15 3.68 -9.86
CA SER A 65 -1.23 3.30 -10.16
C SER A 65 -1.83 2.52 -8.98
N ASP A 66 -3.15 2.36 -8.97
CA ASP A 66 -3.85 1.57 -7.95
C ASP A 66 -3.46 0.09 -8.01
N GLU A 67 -3.25 -0.47 -9.21
CA GLU A 67 -2.79 -1.84 -9.39
C GLU A 67 -1.32 -2.01 -8.98
N ASP A 68 -0.42 -1.08 -9.38
CA ASP A 68 0.99 -1.13 -8.95
C ASP A 68 1.12 -1.07 -7.43
N ALA A 69 0.38 -0.17 -6.77
CA ALA A 69 0.42 -0.05 -5.32
C ALA A 69 -0.01 -1.36 -4.64
N THR A 70 -1.00 -2.05 -5.20
CA THR A 70 -1.45 -3.37 -4.74
C THR A 70 -0.39 -4.44 -4.98
N ALA A 71 0.19 -4.47 -6.18
CA ALA A 71 1.22 -5.45 -6.54
C ALA A 71 2.49 -5.29 -5.70
N HIS A 72 2.95 -4.06 -5.48
CA HIS A 72 4.11 -3.79 -4.62
C HIS A 72 3.85 -4.23 -3.17
N LEU A 73 2.68 -3.92 -2.60
CA LEU A 73 2.32 -4.37 -1.26
C LEU A 73 2.31 -5.90 -1.17
N ASN A 74 1.73 -6.56 -2.17
CA ASN A 74 1.71 -8.02 -2.26
C ASN A 74 3.12 -8.61 -2.30
N ALA A 75 3.98 -8.09 -3.17
CA ALA A 75 5.34 -8.58 -3.32
C ALA A 75 6.17 -8.41 -2.04
N MET A 76 5.95 -7.33 -1.28
CA MET A 76 6.58 -7.15 0.03
C MET A 76 6.09 -8.19 1.03
N ASN A 77 4.77 -8.41 1.14
CA ASN A 77 4.22 -9.39 2.08
C ASN A 77 4.61 -10.84 1.72
N ALA A 78 4.68 -11.17 0.43
CA ALA A 78 5.15 -12.49 -0.03
C ALA A 78 6.62 -12.78 0.33
N ARG A 79 7.43 -11.76 0.61
CA ARG A 79 8.83 -11.87 1.02
C ARG A 79 9.02 -12.08 2.53
N GLY A 80 7.92 -12.10 3.32
CA GLY A 80 7.97 -12.23 4.77
C GLY A 80 8.65 -13.51 5.27
N PRO A 81 8.77 -13.67 6.61
CA PRO A 81 8.18 -12.79 7.62
C PRO A 81 8.93 -11.48 7.85
N HIS A 82 8.20 -10.46 8.30
CA HIS A 82 8.74 -9.16 8.69
C HIS A 82 8.46 -8.91 10.18
N PRO A 83 9.24 -8.06 10.88
CA PRO A 83 8.96 -7.72 12.27
C PRO A 83 7.68 -6.88 12.42
N TRP A 84 7.22 -6.22 11.35
CA TRP A 84 6.04 -5.37 11.29
C TRP A 84 4.92 -6.01 10.47
N GLN A 85 3.68 -5.62 10.74
CA GLN A 85 2.58 -5.83 9.81
C GLN A 85 2.68 -4.81 8.67
N LEU A 86 2.76 -5.27 7.43
CA LEU A 86 2.74 -4.39 6.26
C LEU A 86 1.32 -4.31 5.72
N SER A 87 0.79 -3.09 5.62
CA SER A 87 -0.57 -2.84 5.16
C SER A 87 -0.66 -1.54 4.36
N PHE A 88 -1.85 -1.10 4.05
CA PHE A 88 -2.09 0.07 3.22
C PHE A 88 -2.92 1.13 3.96
N SER A 89 -2.63 2.39 3.66
CA SER A 89 -3.44 3.55 4.00
C SER A 89 -3.51 4.45 2.76
N TYR A 90 -4.00 3.85 1.67
CA TYR A 90 -4.08 4.49 0.38
C TYR A 90 -5.23 5.49 0.32
N GLY A 91 -4.99 6.67 -0.23
CA GLY A 91 -6.03 7.61 -0.62
C GLY A 91 -6.46 7.32 -2.06
N ARG A 92 -5.70 7.84 -3.02
CA ARG A 92 -6.05 7.76 -4.46
C ARG A 92 -6.22 6.33 -4.97
N ALA A 93 -5.34 5.41 -4.62
CA ALA A 93 -5.40 4.03 -5.10
C ALA A 93 -6.63 3.26 -4.60
N LEU A 94 -7.31 3.72 -3.55
CA LEU A 94 -8.61 3.18 -3.12
C LEU A 94 -9.79 3.95 -3.69
N GLN A 95 -9.68 5.28 -3.74
CA GLN A 95 -10.83 6.16 -3.96
C GLN A 95 -11.01 6.58 -5.42
N ALA A 96 -9.93 6.69 -6.21
CA ALA A 96 -10.03 7.21 -7.56
C ALA A 96 -10.94 6.39 -8.48
N PRO A 97 -10.89 5.04 -8.50
CA PRO A 97 -11.83 4.24 -9.29
C PRO A 97 -13.29 4.41 -8.83
N ALA A 98 -13.51 4.51 -7.52
CA ALA A 98 -14.85 4.73 -6.97
C ALA A 98 -15.41 6.09 -7.37
N LEU A 99 -14.61 7.15 -7.24
CA LEU A 99 -15.00 8.51 -7.64
C LEU A 99 -15.28 8.59 -9.14
N LYS A 100 -14.45 7.92 -9.95
CA LYS A 100 -14.64 7.83 -11.40
C LYS A 100 -15.93 7.10 -11.77
N ALA A 101 -16.27 6.02 -11.07
CA ALA A 101 -17.48 5.26 -11.32
C ALA A 101 -18.75 5.99 -10.82
N TRP A 102 -18.63 6.72 -9.73
CA TRP A 102 -19.75 7.46 -9.13
C TRP A 102 -20.07 8.76 -9.87
N GLU A 103 -19.07 9.53 -10.30
CA GLU A 103 -19.20 10.84 -10.96
C GLU A 103 -20.04 11.88 -10.18
N GLY A 104 -20.27 11.67 -8.90
CA GLY A 104 -21.13 12.54 -8.07
C GLY A 104 -22.64 12.36 -8.33
N LYS A 105 -23.06 11.33 -9.04
CA LYS A 105 -24.45 11.11 -9.45
C LYS A 105 -25.14 10.07 -8.54
N PRO A 106 -26.37 10.34 -8.06
CA PRO A 106 -27.12 9.39 -7.23
C PRO A 106 -27.33 8.01 -7.90
N GLU A 107 -27.58 7.99 -9.20
CA GLU A 107 -27.78 6.76 -9.99
C GLU A 107 -26.53 5.88 -10.10
N ASN A 108 -25.35 6.43 -9.85
CA ASN A 108 -24.07 5.73 -9.94
C ASN A 108 -23.54 5.27 -8.56
N VAL A 109 -24.29 5.43 -7.47
CA VAL A 109 -23.81 5.12 -6.11
C VAL A 109 -23.36 3.67 -6.01
N GLU A 110 -24.15 2.73 -6.52
CA GLU A 110 -23.79 1.30 -6.50
C GLU A 110 -22.52 1.00 -7.30
N ALA A 111 -22.33 1.66 -8.45
CA ALA A 111 -21.12 1.50 -9.26
C ALA A 111 -19.87 2.00 -8.49
N GLY A 112 -19.99 3.14 -7.82
CA GLY A 112 -18.93 3.67 -6.95
C GLY A 112 -18.61 2.74 -5.78
N GLN A 113 -19.62 2.19 -5.12
CA GLN A 113 -19.45 1.24 -4.02
C GLN A 113 -18.77 -0.05 -4.48
N ARG A 114 -19.19 -0.62 -5.63
CA ARG A 114 -18.53 -1.81 -6.21
C ARG A 114 -17.06 -1.55 -6.53
N ALA A 115 -16.75 -0.41 -7.15
CA ALA A 115 -15.37 -0.06 -7.47
C ALA A 115 -14.49 0.10 -6.22
N TYR A 116 -15.03 0.72 -5.16
CA TYR A 116 -14.33 0.85 -3.89
C TYR A 116 -14.09 -0.51 -3.23
N TYR A 117 -15.15 -1.34 -3.16
CA TYR A 117 -15.07 -2.67 -2.58
C TYR A 117 -14.05 -3.55 -3.32
N HIS A 118 -14.02 -3.48 -4.65
CA HIS A 118 -13.04 -4.20 -5.46
C HIS A 118 -11.61 -3.83 -5.06
N ARG A 119 -11.27 -2.53 -5.01
CA ARG A 119 -9.93 -2.09 -4.57
C ARG A 119 -9.61 -2.51 -3.15
N ALA A 120 -10.57 -2.43 -2.24
CA ALA A 120 -10.39 -2.87 -0.86
C ALA A 120 -10.11 -4.38 -0.78
N LYS A 121 -10.84 -5.21 -1.56
CA LYS A 121 -10.63 -6.66 -1.67
C LYS A 121 -9.24 -7.00 -2.20
N MET A 122 -8.79 -6.33 -3.29
CA MET A 122 -7.45 -6.55 -3.87
C MET A 122 -6.34 -6.19 -2.88
N ASN A 123 -6.44 -5.06 -2.21
CA ASN A 123 -5.46 -4.65 -1.22
C ASN A 123 -5.49 -5.51 0.05
N SER A 124 -6.65 -6.05 0.43
CA SER A 124 -6.75 -7.04 1.51
C SER A 124 -6.03 -8.34 1.15
N ALA A 125 -6.16 -8.82 -0.08
CA ALA A 125 -5.41 -9.97 -0.57
C ALA A 125 -3.89 -9.70 -0.58
N ALA A 126 -3.49 -8.52 -1.06
CA ALA A 126 -2.08 -8.08 -1.09
C ALA A 126 -1.46 -7.98 0.31
N ARG A 127 -2.23 -7.56 1.33
CA ARG A 127 -1.78 -7.56 2.72
C ARG A 127 -1.41 -8.96 3.22
N SER A 128 -1.98 -9.98 2.62
CA SER A 128 -1.72 -11.39 2.97
C SER A 128 -0.77 -12.09 1.99
N GLY A 129 -0.23 -11.37 0.98
CA GLY A 129 0.62 -11.96 -0.06
C GLY A 129 -0.13 -12.88 -1.02
N LEU A 130 -1.45 -12.72 -1.14
CA LEU A 130 -2.36 -13.59 -1.90
C LEU A 130 -2.96 -12.92 -3.14
N TYR A 131 -2.58 -11.67 -3.42
CA TYR A 131 -3.04 -10.99 -4.62
C TYR A 131 -2.38 -11.55 -5.87
N ALA A 132 -3.18 -11.73 -6.92
CA ALA A 132 -2.73 -12.07 -8.27
C ALA A 132 -3.39 -11.11 -9.28
N PRO A 133 -2.69 -10.67 -10.34
CA PRO A 133 -3.23 -9.73 -11.34
C PRO A 133 -4.51 -10.20 -12.01
N GLU A 134 -4.74 -11.51 -12.09
CA GLU A 134 -5.95 -12.11 -12.64
C GLU A 134 -7.20 -11.75 -11.85
N MET A 135 -7.05 -11.51 -10.54
CA MET A 135 -8.14 -11.11 -9.64
C MET A 135 -8.76 -9.75 -10.00
N GLU A 136 -8.00 -8.89 -10.72
CA GLU A 136 -8.52 -7.59 -11.18
C GLU A 136 -9.65 -7.74 -12.19
N ARG A 137 -9.74 -8.88 -12.87
CA ARG A 137 -10.76 -9.18 -13.89
C ARG A 137 -12.02 -9.86 -13.31
N GLU A 138 -11.96 -10.26 -12.04
CA GLU A 138 -13.11 -10.89 -11.40
C GLU A 138 -14.25 -9.88 -11.22
N ALA A 139 -15.43 -10.21 -11.74
CA ALA A 139 -16.62 -9.42 -11.49
C ALA A 139 -16.92 -9.43 -9.99
N VAL A 140 -16.99 -8.26 -9.37
CA VAL A 140 -17.40 -8.14 -7.98
C VAL A 140 -18.89 -8.39 -7.90
N ALA A 141 -19.29 -9.59 -7.48
CA ALA A 141 -20.65 -9.84 -7.03
C ALA A 141 -20.84 -9.10 -5.69
N VAL A 142 -21.76 -8.14 -5.67
CA VAL A 142 -22.24 -7.47 -4.46
C VAL A 142 -23.59 -8.08 -4.11
#